data_27961ea87af21d4b2c4801c268fdd877
#
_entry.id   27961ea87af21d4b2c4801c268fdd877
#
_cell.length_a   1.000
_cell.length_b   1.000
_cell.length_c   1.000
_cell.angle_alpha   90.00
_cell.angle_beta   90.00
_cell.angle_gamma   90.00
#
_symmetry.space_group_name_H-M   'P 1'
#
loop_
_entity.id
_entity.type
_entity.pdbx_description
1 polymer ?
#
loop_
_entity_poly.entity_id
_entity_poly.type
_entity_poly.pdbx_seq_one_letter_code
_entity_poly.pdbx_strand_id
1 'polypeptide(L)'
;AYVPVIVVSGDAQQHLVERRFTEYVTDYFDKSLGHEALAAFIRGYVQPEPVVGATVLYVEDSRVVAETTKRMLERHDLKVVHVLKAEDAFALLTAESLGHSTHRFDIVLTDVTLKGELSGRDVVQRIRVDFAYGKRRLPILVMTGDDNRDNQSALLQAGANDLVLKPIEERLLVTKVLFQLRVSTMDETRALV
;
A
#
# COMPACT_ATOMS: atom_id res chain seq x y z
N ALA A 1 -22.13 10.23 -7.02
CA ALA A 1 -21.53 8.92 -7.28
C ALA A 1 -20.04 9.13 -7.57
N TYR A 2 -19.17 8.42 -6.88
CA TYR A 2 -17.73 8.45 -7.14
C TYR A 2 -17.45 7.70 -8.45
N VAL A 3 -16.78 8.36 -9.38
CA VAL A 3 -16.34 7.76 -10.65
C VAL A 3 -14.82 7.71 -10.62
N PRO A 4 -14.21 6.52 -10.54
CA PRO A 4 -12.77 6.41 -10.60
C PRO A 4 -12.24 6.81 -11.99
N VAL A 5 -11.21 7.63 -12.02
CA VAL A 5 -10.50 8.03 -13.24
C VAL A 5 -9.15 7.33 -13.26
N ILE A 6 -8.94 6.45 -14.23
CA ILE A 6 -7.72 5.66 -14.36
C ILE A 6 -6.96 6.11 -15.61
N VAL A 7 -5.69 6.45 -15.44
CA VAL A 7 -4.79 6.74 -16.55
C VAL A 7 -4.05 5.46 -16.96
N VAL A 8 -4.19 5.09 -18.24
CA VAL A 8 -3.49 3.93 -18.83
C VAL A 8 -2.34 4.46 -19.69
N SER A 9 -1.09 4.19 -19.30
CA SER A 9 0.10 4.70 -19.98
C SER A 9 1.20 3.66 -20.03
N GLY A 10 2.07 3.73 -21.06
CA GLY A 10 3.32 2.97 -21.11
C GLY A 10 4.34 3.44 -20.08
N ASP A 11 4.21 4.69 -19.60
CA ASP A 11 5.07 5.32 -18.61
C ASP A 11 4.32 5.56 -17.28
N ALA A 12 3.44 4.63 -16.90
CA ALA A 12 2.57 4.78 -15.73
C ALA A 12 3.36 5.06 -14.44
N GLN A 13 4.52 4.42 -14.26
CA GLN A 13 5.38 4.67 -13.09
C GLN A 13 5.93 6.10 -13.08
N GLN A 14 6.34 6.62 -14.24
CA GLN A 14 6.82 8.00 -14.36
C GLN A 14 5.68 8.99 -14.08
N HIS A 15 4.49 8.75 -14.61
CA HIS A 15 3.32 9.60 -14.34
C HIS A 15 2.86 9.52 -12.89
N LEU A 16 2.98 8.37 -12.23
CA LEU A 16 2.71 8.22 -10.81
C LEU A 16 3.70 9.05 -9.97
N VAL A 17 4.99 9.01 -10.33
CA VAL A 17 6.05 9.79 -9.67
C VAL A 17 5.88 11.29 -9.93
N GLU A 18 5.64 11.66 -11.18
CA GLU A 18 5.48 13.07 -11.59
C GLU A 18 4.12 13.65 -11.18
N ARG A 19 3.13 12.81 -10.88
CA ARG A 19 1.75 13.17 -10.53
C ARG A 19 1.16 14.26 -11.44
N ARG A 20 1.36 14.15 -12.74
CA ARG A 20 0.94 15.17 -13.73
C ARG A 20 -0.56 15.47 -13.76
N PHE A 21 -1.40 14.55 -13.22
CA PHE A 21 -2.87 14.64 -13.31
C PHE A 21 -3.56 14.44 -11.95
N THR A 22 -2.98 14.94 -10.86
CA THR A 22 -3.25 14.48 -9.50
C THR A 22 -4.62 14.80 -8.91
N GLU A 23 -5.28 15.89 -9.31
CA GLU A 23 -6.54 16.27 -8.66
C GLU A 23 -7.75 15.42 -9.07
N TYR A 24 -7.69 14.80 -10.27
CA TYR A 24 -8.82 14.10 -10.86
C TYR A 24 -8.54 12.64 -11.17
N VAL A 25 -7.32 12.17 -10.98
CA VAL A 25 -6.91 10.79 -11.31
C VAL A 25 -6.93 9.94 -10.05
N THR A 26 -7.70 8.86 -10.11
CA THR A 26 -7.81 7.88 -9.00
C THR A 26 -6.60 6.97 -8.98
N ASP A 27 -6.14 6.51 -10.16
CA ASP A 27 -5.03 5.57 -10.25
C ASP A 27 -4.41 5.54 -11.64
N TYR A 28 -3.25 4.87 -11.75
CA TYR A 28 -2.49 4.70 -12.98
C TYR A 28 -2.29 3.22 -13.26
N PHE A 29 -2.41 2.84 -14.53
CA PHE A 29 -2.17 1.48 -14.99
C PHE A 29 -1.08 1.45 -16.05
N ASP A 30 -0.09 0.57 -15.86
CA ASP A 30 0.98 0.37 -16.84
C ASP A 30 0.47 -0.48 -18.01
N LYS A 31 0.43 0.13 -19.18
CA LYS A 31 -0.04 -0.50 -20.44
C LYS A 31 0.81 -1.72 -20.83
N SER A 32 2.08 -1.79 -20.39
CA SER A 32 2.97 -2.92 -20.67
C SER A 32 2.51 -4.23 -20.03
N LEU A 33 1.68 -4.15 -18.98
CA LEU A 33 1.10 -5.32 -18.31
C LEU A 33 0.03 -6.05 -19.15
N GLY A 34 -0.40 -5.45 -20.25
CA GLY A 34 -1.35 -6.05 -21.19
C GLY A 34 -2.80 -5.86 -20.81
N HIS A 35 -3.67 -6.22 -21.76
CA HIS A 35 -5.11 -5.95 -21.65
C HIS A 35 -5.85 -6.85 -20.66
N GLU A 36 -5.38 -8.07 -20.42
CA GLU A 36 -5.97 -8.95 -19.40
C GLU A 36 -5.75 -8.40 -17.98
N ALA A 37 -4.53 -7.91 -17.71
CA ALA A 37 -4.23 -7.24 -16.47
C ALA A 37 -5.04 -5.94 -16.30
N LEU A 38 -5.22 -5.16 -17.38
CA LEU A 38 -6.08 -3.99 -17.37
C LEU A 38 -7.54 -4.35 -17.07
N ALA A 39 -8.07 -5.39 -17.67
CA ALA A 39 -9.43 -5.84 -17.41
C ALA A 39 -9.63 -6.30 -15.97
N ALA A 40 -8.65 -7.01 -15.40
CA ALA A 40 -8.66 -7.40 -13.99
C ALA A 40 -8.57 -6.18 -13.05
N PHE A 41 -7.72 -5.22 -13.40
CA PHE A 41 -7.57 -3.95 -12.70
C PHE A 41 -8.90 -3.18 -12.65
N ILE A 42 -9.56 -3.00 -13.80
CA ILE A 42 -10.86 -2.31 -13.89
C ILE A 42 -11.94 -3.08 -13.10
N ARG A 43 -12.01 -4.41 -13.22
CA ARG A 43 -12.94 -5.22 -12.42
C ARG A 43 -12.76 -4.99 -10.92
N GLY A 44 -11.53 -4.82 -10.45
CA GLY A 44 -11.24 -4.49 -9.06
C GLY A 44 -11.91 -3.21 -8.56
N TYR A 45 -12.15 -2.23 -9.45
CA TYR A 45 -12.89 -1.00 -9.11
C TYR A 45 -14.42 -1.16 -9.20
N VAL A 46 -14.89 -1.95 -10.16
CA VAL A 46 -16.33 -2.09 -10.47
C VAL A 46 -16.98 -3.18 -9.61
N GLN A 47 -16.28 -4.28 -9.41
CA GLN A 47 -16.74 -5.43 -8.62
C GLN A 47 -15.58 -5.90 -7.74
N PRO A 48 -15.37 -5.27 -6.59
CA PRO A 48 -14.33 -5.69 -5.68
C PRO A 48 -14.63 -7.09 -5.15
N GLU A 49 -13.86 -8.09 -5.58
CA GLU A 49 -13.87 -9.39 -4.91
C GLU A 49 -13.33 -9.21 -3.49
N PRO A 50 -13.99 -9.77 -2.47
CA PRO A 50 -13.50 -9.67 -1.11
C PRO A 50 -12.15 -10.36 -0.99
N VAL A 51 -11.13 -9.63 -0.58
CA VAL A 51 -9.84 -10.20 -0.17
C VAL A 51 -10.01 -10.60 1.28
N VAL A 52 -10.46 -11.84 1.51
CA VAL A 52 -10.76 -12.33 2.85
C VAL A 52 -9.49 -12.66 3.60
N GLY A 53 -9.35 -12.09 4.80
CA GLY A 53 -8.35 -12.51 5.78
C GLY A 53 -6.93 -12.00 5.56
N ALA A 54 -6.70 -11.12 4.58
CA ALA A 54 -5.38 -10.50 4.38
C ALA A 54 -4.95 -9.69 5.62
N THR A 55 -3.66 -9.76 5.93
CA THR A 55 -3.08 -9.13 7.14
C THR A 55 -2.31 -7.87 6.78
N VAL A 56 -2.74 -6.77 7.34
CA VAL A 56 -2.12 -5.44 7.22
C VAL A 56 -1.16 -5.22 8.39
N LEU A 57 0.11 -4.99 8.13
CA LEU A 57 1.04 -4.43 9.11
C LEU A 57 0.89 -2.91 9.10
N TYR A 58 0.39 -2.35 10.20
CA TYR A 58 0.09 -0.93 10.28
C TYR A 58 1.01 -0.23 11.29
N VAL A 59 1.79 0.75 10.80
CA VAL A 59 2.73 1.54 11.60
C VAL A 59 2.19 2.95 11.76
N GLU A 60 1.77 3.31 12.97
CA GLU A 60 1.18 4.62 13.29
C GLU A 60 1.39 4.90 14.79
N ASP A 61 1.99 6.03 15.12
CA ASP A 61 2.31 6.40 16.50
C ASP A 61 1.13 7.02 17.27
N SER A 62 0.15 7.54 16.55
CA SER A 62 -1.09 8.07 17.13
C SER A 62 -2.11 6.96 17.35
N ARG A 63 -2.33 6.59 18.60
CA ARG A 63 -3.33 5.55 18.94
C ARG A 63 -4.74 5.90 18.48
N VAL A 64 -5.10 7.17 18.47
CA VAL A 64 -6.44 7.62 18.04
C VAL A 64 -6.60 7.43 16.52
N VAL A 65 -5.60 7.83 15.74
CA VAL A 65 -5.59 7.65 14.29
C VAL A 65 -5.55 6.15 13.96
N ALA A 66 -4.69 5.40 14.65
CA ALA A 66 -4.56 3.97 14.46
C ALA A 66 -5.87 3.22 14.70
N GLU A 67 -6.57 3.49 15.80
CA GLU A 67 -7.83 2.82 16.13
C GLU A 67 -8.91 3.13 15.11
N THR A 68 -9.00 4.38 14.65
CA THR A 68 -9.97 4.79 13.63
C THR A 68 -9.68 4.09 12.29
N THR A 69 -8.43 4.13 11.84
CA THR A 69 -8.00 3.51 10.57
C THR A 69 -8.14 1.97 10.63
N LYS A 70 -7.77 1.36 11.75
CA LYS A 70 -7.94 -0.07 11.98
C LYS A 70 -9.40 -0.50 11.81
N ARG A 71 -10.35 0.21 12.44
CA ARG A 71 -11.78 -0.07 12.28
C ARG A 71 -12.27 0.07 10.84
N MET A 72 -11.74 1.03 10.09
CA MET A 72 -12.05 1.18 8.67
C MET A 72 -11.67 -0.09 7.89
N LEU A 73 -10.47 -0.60 8.12
CA LEU A 73 -9.94 -1.78 7.43
C LEU A 73 -10.64 -3.08 7.87
N GLU A 74 -10.87 -3.25 9.18
CA GLU A 74 -11.50 -4.45 9.74
C GLU A 74 -12.96 -4.64 9.30
N ARG A 75 -13.68 -3.56 8.99
CA ARG A 75 -15.02 -3.62 8.38
C ARG A 75 -15.02 -4.25 6.98
N HIS A 76 -13.86 -4.37 6.35
CA HIS A 76 -13.67 -4.98 5.03
C HIS A 76 -12.92 -6.31 5.11
N ASP A 77 -13.08 -7.05 6.22
CA ASP A 77 -12.51 -8.37 6.46
C ASP A 77 -10.98 -8.44 6.41
N LEU A 78 -10.30 -7.30 6.64
CA LEU A 78 -8.86 -7.23 6.77
C LEU A 78 -8.43 -7.41 8.24
N LYS A 79 -7.37 -8.17 8.47
CA LYS A 79 -6.73 -8.28 9.78
C LYS A 79 -5.69 -7.18 9.91
N VAL A 80 -5.68 -6.47 11.03
CA VAL A 80 -4.73 -5.36 11.24
C VAL A 80 -3.86 -5.63 12.46
N VAL A 81 -2.57 -5.73 12.21
CA VAL A 81 -1.53 -5.76 13.26
C VAL A 81 -0.92 -4.37 13.33
N HIS A 82 -1.25 -3.64 14.39
CA HIS A 82 -0.81 -2.27 14.59
C HIS A 82 0.40 -2.22 15.52
N VAL A 83 1.39 -1.43 15.13
CA VAL A 83 2.58 -1.10 15.92
C VAL A 83 2.80 0.41 15.96
N LEU A 84 3.41 0.89 17.05
CA LEU A 84 3.60 2.33 17.27
C LEU A 84 4.91 2.85 16.66
N LYS A 85 5.87 1.97 16.38
CA LYS A 85 7.22 2.34 15.93
C LYS A 85 7.67 1.47 14.77
N ALA A 86 8.57 2.04 13.96
CA ALA A 86 9.20 1.33 12.86
C ALA A 86 9.98 0.09 13.33
N GLU A 87 10.66 0.19 14.49
CA GLU A 87 11.47 -0.89 15.06
C GLU A 87 10.62 -2.13 15.37
N ASP A 88 9.41 -1.93 15.89
CA ASP A 88 8.48 -3.02 16.20
C ASP A 88 8.00 -3.70 14.89
N ALA A 89 7.77 -2.93 13.83
CA ALA A 89 7.44 -3.48 12.52
C ALA A 89 8.59 -4.34 11.96
N PHE A 90 9.83 -3.89 12.10
CA PHE A 90 11.00 -4.66 11.67
C PHE A 90 11.17 -5.95 12.47
N ALA A 91 10.92 -5.92 13.77
CA ALA A 91 10.96 -7.12 14.61
C ALA A 91 9.93 -8.16 14.13
N LEU A 92 8.70 -7.72 13.79
CA LEU A 92 7.65 -8.60 13.26
C LEU A 92 8.01 -9.17 11.89
N LEU A 93 8.54 -8.36 10.97
CA LEU A 93 8.98 -8.81 9.65
C LEU A 93 10.18 -9.76 9.74
N THR A 94 11.09 -9.53 10.68
CA THR A 94 12.20 -10.45 10.94
C THR A 94 11.69 -11.79 11.45
N ALA A 95 10.76 -11.79 12.40
CA ALA A 95 10.15 -13.03 12.90
C ALA A 95 9.41 -13.78 11.79
N GLU A 96 8.70 -13.07 10.89
CA GLU A 96 8.07 -13.68 9.71
C GLU A 96 9.10 -14.32 8.78
N SER A 97 10.18 -13.61 8.44
CA SER A 97 11.22 -14.10 7.52
C SER A 97 11.95 -15.33 8.03
N LEU A 98 12.06 -15.47 9.34
CA LEU A 98 12.67 -16.62 10.02
C LEU A 98 11.68 -17.78 10.27
N GLY A 99 10.41 -17.63 9.87
CA GLY A 99 9.37 -18.63 10.14
C GLY A 99 8.95 -18.73 11.60
N HIS A 100 9.29 -17.74 12.43
CA HIS A 100 8.96 -17.68 13.86
C HIS A 100 7.68 -16.89 14.15
N SER A 101 7.04 -16.32 13.12
CA SER A 101 5.80 -15.55 13.25
C SER A 101 4.57 -16.40 12.97
N THR A 102 3.50 -16.14 13.72
CA THR A 102 2.15 -16.64 13.42
C THR A 102 1.44 -15.77 12.36
N HIS A 103 2.02 -14.61 12.01
CA HIS A 103 1.51 -13.68 11.02
C HIS A 103 2.32 -13.76 9.73
N ARG A 104 1.61 -13.82 8.60
CA ARG A 104 2.14 -13.45 7.30
C ARG A 104 1.54 -12.11 6.95
N PHE A 105 2.38 -11.15 6.58
CA PHE A 105 1.93 -9.83 6.17
C PHE A 105 1.77 -9.75 4.66
N ASP A 106 0.61 -9.25 4.23
CA ASP A 106 0.22 -9.14 2.83
C ASP A 106 0.38 -7.71 2.31
N ILE A 107 0.35 -6.72 3.20
CA ILE A 107 0.53 -5.30 2.88
C ILE A 107 1.02 -4.54 4.11
N VAL A 108 1.80 -3.49 3.88
CA VAL A 108 2.21 -2.53 4.91
C VAL A 108 1.49 -1.19 4.69
N LEU A 109 0.93 -0.65 5.75
CA LEU A 109 0.43 0.72 5.84
C LEU A 109 1.28 1.46 6.86
N THR A 110 1.87 2.59 6.51
CA THR A 110 2.71 3.36 7.44
C THR A 110 2.44 4.85 7.36
N ASP A 111 2.39 5.52 8.51
CA ASP A 111 2.52 6.98 8.51
C ASP A 111 3.94 7.38 8.08
N VAL A 112 4.06 8.50 7.42
CA VAL A 112 5.36 9.11 7.08
C VAL A 112 6.06 9.64 8.32
N THR A 113 5.30 10.28 9.20
CA THR A 113 5.83 10.93 10.42
C THR A 113 5.57 10.05 11.63
N LEU A 114 6.60 9.35 12.08
CA LEU A 114 6.54 8.49 13.26
C LEU A 114 7.31 9.12 14.41
N LYS A 115 6.88 8.84 15.64
CA LYS A 115 7.67 9.19 16.85
C LYS A 115 8.84 8.24 16.97
N GLY A 116 10.04 8.81 17.09
CA GLY A 116 11.28 8.04 17.22
C GLY A 116 12.35 8.55 16.28
N GLU A 117 13.38 7.74 16.08
CA GLU A 117 14.50 8.08 15.18
C GLU A 117 14.20 7.72 13.72
N LEU A 118 13.25 6.82 13.50
CA LEU A 118 12.90 6.30 12.18
C LEU A 118 11.55 6.82 11.71
N SER A 119 11.48 7.14 10.43
CA SER A 119 10.29 7.63 9.72
C SER A 119 9.61 6.51 8.90
N GLY A 120 8.43 6.78 8.37
CA GLY A 120 7.78 5.87 7.42
C GLY A 120 8.58 5.68 6.13
N ARG A 121 9.42 6.67 5.74
CA ARG A 121 10.36 6.51 4.65
C ARG A 121 11.42 5.45 4.95
N ASP A 122 11.93 5.42 6.18
CA ASP A 122 12.90 4.40 6.62
C ASP A 122 12.25 3.01 6.63
N VAL A 123 10.96 2.92 7.01
CA VAL A 123 10.17 1.67 6.89
C VAL A 123 10.16 1.19 5.44
N VAL A 124 9.82 2.06 4.49
CA VAL A 124 9.82 1.71 3.05
C VAL A 124 11.19 1.25 2.59
N GLN A 125 12.23 2.04 2.86
CA GLN A 125 13.58 1.76 2.39
C GLN A 125 14.11 0.43 2.95
N ARG A 126 13.92 0.20 4.25
CA ARG A 126 14.41 -1.02 4.90
C ARG A 126 13.69 -2.27 4.41
N ILE A 127 12.39 -2.21 4.17
CA ILE A 127 11.63 -3.33 3.57
C ILE A 127 12.16 -3.65 2.17
N ARG A 128 12.50 -2.64 1.36
CA ARG A 128 13.00 -2.83 -0.01
C ARG A 128 14.46 -3.29 -0.07
N VAL A 129 15.31 -2.76 0.81
CA VAL A 129 16.76 -3.00 0.76
C VAL A 129 17.16 -4.16 1.68
N ASP A 130 16.82 -4.10 2.97
CA ASP A 130 17.32 -5.06 3.96
C ASP A 130 16.54 -6.38 3.90
N PHE A 131 15.21 -6.32 3.81
CA PHE A 131 14.37 -7.51 3.64
C PHE A 131 14.27 -7.99 2.19
N ALA A 132 14.72 -7.19 1.22
CA ALA A 132 14.63 -7.45 -0.21
C ALA A 132 13.22 -7.81 -0.71
N TYR A 133 12.17 -7.33 -0.03
CA TYR A 133 10.79 -7.53 -0.44
C TYR A 133 10.42 -6.56 -1.55
N GLY A 134 10.17 -7.09 -2.74
CA GLY A 134 9.70 -6.30 -3.88
C GLY A 134 8.28 -5.74 -3.68
N LYS A 135 7.91 -4.77 -4.53
CA LYS A 135 6.60 -4.09 -4.48
C LYS A 135 5.40 -5.04 -4.57
N ARG A 136 5.56 -6.20 -5.22
CA ARG A 136 4.51 -7.20 -5.35
C ARG A 136 4.47 -8.18 -4.18
N ARG A 137 5.64 -8.58 -3.64
CA ARG A 137 5.69 -9.48 -2.48
C ARG A 137 5.09 -8.85 -1.23
N LEU A 138 5.43 -7.58 -0.98
CA LEU A 138 4.91 -6.82 0.15
C LEU A 138 4.65 -5.38 -0.28
N PRO A 139 3.45 -5.07 -0.80
CA PRO A 139 3.08 -3.71 -1.14
C PRO A 139 3.11 -2.80 0.10
N ILE A 140 3.48 -1.53 -0.11
CA ILE A 140 3.55 -0.52 0.95
C ILE A 140 2.75 0.70 0.53
N LEU A 141 1.77 1.07 1.33
CA LEU A 141 1.06 2.34 1.26
C LEU A 141 1.59 3.28 2.35
N VAL A 142 1.92 4.50 1.97
CA VAL A 142 2.39 5.52 2.91
C VAL A 142 1.30 6.57 3.10
N MET A 143 0.92 6.81 4.35
CA MET A 143 0.00 7.88 4.71
C MET A 143 0.77 9.17 4.98
N THR A 144 0.35 10.27 4.39
CA THR A 144 1.02 11.56 4.54
C THR A 144 0.02 12.72 4.56
N GLY A 145 0.29 13.71 5.41
CA GLY A 145 -0.38 15.01 5.37
C GLY A 145 0.37 16.05 4.56
N ASP A 146 1.53 15.69 4.01
CA ASP A 146 2.36 16.59 3.20
C ASP A 146 1.85 16.61 1.76
N ASP A 147 1.48 17.79 1.28
CA ASP A 147 1.01 18.06 -0.08
C ASP A 147 2.16 18.42 -1.05
N ASN A 148 3.39 18.52 -0.54
CA ASN A 148 4.58 18.78 -1.35
C ASN A 148 4.87 17.60 -2.29
N ARG A 149 4.85 17.88 -3.59
CA ARG A 149 5.03 16.88 -4.65
C ARG A 149 6.41 16.22 -4.64
N ASP A 150 7.45 16.96 -4.29
CA ASP A 150 8.81 16.44 -4.26
C ASP A 150 8.98 15.42 -3.13
N ASN A 151 8.42 15.71 -1.96
CA ASN A 151 8.41 14.81 -0.82
C ASN A 151 7.61 13.53 -1.13
N GLN A 152 6.45 13.68 -1.75
CA GLN A 152 5.62 12.56 -2.18
C GLN A 152 6.31 11.69 -3.24
N SER A 153 6.95 12.32 -4.23
CA SER A 153 7.76 11.63 -5.25
C SER A 153 8.92 10.88 -4.63
N ALA A 154 9.59 11.46 -3.65
CA ALA A 154 10.69 10.81 -2.93
C ALA A 154 10.24 9.52 -2.20
N LEU A 155 9.01 9.47 -1.65
CA LEU A 155 8.45 8.26 -1.03
C LEU A 155 8.20 7.15 -2.07
N LEU A 156 7.66 7.51 -3.24
CA LEU A 156 7.42 6.56 -4.34
C LEU A 156 8.74 6.03 -4.92
N GLN A 157 9.75 6.90 -5.06
CA GLN A 157 11.10 6.53 -5.50
C GLN A 157 11.81 5.64 -4.47
N ALA A 158 11.59 5.86 -3.18
CA ALA A 158 12.10 4.99 -2.10
C ALA A 158 11.49 3.59 -2.15
N GLY A 159 10.41 3.37 -2.90
CA GLY A 159 9.81 2.06 -3.12
C GLY A 159 8.39 1.89 -2.57
N ALA A 160 7.73 2.95 -2.11
CA ALA A 160 6.30 2.88 -1.81
C ALA A 160 5.50 2.51 -3.08
N ASN A 161 4.42 1.76 -2.90
CA ASN A 161 3.52 1.42 -4.00
C ASN A 161 2.60 2.59 -4.33
N ASP A 162 2.05 3.24 -3.30
CA ASP A 162 1.18 4.39 -3.44
C ASP A 162 1.11 5.19 -2.14
N LEU A 163 0.43 6.33 -2.18
CA LEU A 163 0.25 7.24 -1.06
C LEU A 163 -1.23 7.37 -0.71
N VAL A 164 -1.51 7.57 0.57
CA VAL A 164 -2.83 7.93 1.10
C VAL A 164 -2.70 9.30 1.75
N LEU A 165 -3.40 10.29 1.20
CA LEU A 165 -3.35 11.65 1.74
C LEU A 165 -4.26 11.78 2.97
N LYS A 166 -3.77 12.48 3.99
CA LYS A 166 -4.57 12.87 5.16
C LYS A 166 -5.35 14.17 4.84
N PRO A 167 -6.60 14.33 5.27
CA PRO A 167 -7.37 13.42 6.14
C PRO A 167 -7.76 12.12 5.43
N ILE A 168 -7.71 11.00 6.18
CA ILE A 168 -7.97 9.68 5.62
C ILE A 168 -9.46 9.51 5.35
N GLU A 169 -9.81 9.31 4.08
CA GLU A 169 -11.14 8.92 3.65
C GLU A 169 -11.20 7.38 3.55
N GLU A 170 -12.13 6.77 4.28
CA GLU A 170 -12.27 5.30 4.36
C GLU A 170 -12.36 4.65 2.98
N ARG A 171 -13.22 5.17 2.11
CA ARG A 171 -13.43 4.59 0.77
C ARG A 171 -12.16 4.59 -0.06
N LEU A 172 -11.39 5.69 -0.02
CA LEU A 172 -10.15 5.81 -0.78
C LEU A 172 -9.07 4.88 -0.22
N LEU A 173 -8.90 4.86 1.11
CA LEU A 173 -7.96 3.97 1.78
C LEU A 173 -8.24 2.51 1.44
N VAL A 174 -9.48 2.06 1.64
CA VAL A 174 -9.87 0.67 1.39
C VAL A 174 -9.70 0.29 -0.07
N THR A 175 -10.09 1.17 -1.00
CA THR A 175 -9.89 0.92 -2.44
C THR A 175 -8.41 0.70 -2.77
N LYS A 176 -7.52 1.55 -2.25
CA LYS A 176 -6.08 1.43 -2.48
C LYS A 176 -5.50 0.16 -1.85
N VAL A 177 -5.87 -0.16 -0.62
CA VAL A 177 -5.43 -1.38 0.07
C VAL A 177 -5.86 -2.63 -0.69
N LEU A 178 -7.15 -2.75 -1.01
CA LEU A 178 -7.68 -3.90 -1.75
C LEU A 178 -7.07 -4.04 -3.15
N PHE A 179 -6.83 -2.92 -3.82
CA PHE A 179 -6.14 -2.93 -5.11
C PHE A 179 -4.73 -3.52 -5.01
N GLN A 180 -3.91 -3.05 -4.07
CA GLN A 180 -2.55 -3.54 -3.89
C GLN A 180 -2.51 -5.03 -3.52
N LEU A 181 -3.42 -5.48 -2.67
CA LEU A 181 -3.56 -6.88 -2.30
C LEU A 181 -3.88 -7.78 -3.51
N ARG A 182 -4.75 -7.33 -4.40
CA ARG A 182 -5.10 -8.08 -5.62
C ARG A 182 -3.94 -8.19 -6.60
N VAL A 183 -3.23 -7.08 -6.82
CA VAL A 183 -2.06 -7.08 -7.71
C VAL A 183 -0.97 -8.02 -7.19
N SER A 184 -0.78 -8.12 -5.87
CA SER A 184 0.21 -9.02 -5.26
C SER A 184 -0.18 -10.50 -5.40
N THR A 185 -1.46 -10.85 -5.24
CA THR A 185 -1.93 -12.25 -5.32
C THR A 185 -1.99 -12.79 -6.74
N MET A 186 -2.19 -11.95 -7.75
CA MET A 186 -2.23 -12.38 -9.16
C MET A 186 -0.93 -13.02 -9.66
N ASP A 187 0.22 -12.66 -9.08
CA ASP A 187 1.52 -13.23 -9.47
C ASP A 187 1.82 -14.57 -8.78
N GLU A 188 1.31 -14.80 -7.57
CA GLU A 188 1.47 -16.11 -6.90
C GLU A 188 0.76 -17.22 -7.70
N THR A 189 -0.38 -16.90 -8.31
CA THR A 189 -1.13 -17.83 -9.15
C THR A 189 -0.45 -18.11 -10.50
N ARG A 190 0.30 -17.14 -11.05
CA ARG A 190 1.07 -17.31 -12.31
C ARG A 190 2.38 -18.08 -12.12
N ALA A 191 2.97 -18.04 -10.94
CA ALA A 191 4.21 -18.79 -10.64
C ALA A 191 3.98 -20.29 -10.41
N LEU A 192 2.71 -20.72 -10.33
CA LEU A 192 2.30 -22.12 -10.12
C LEU A 192 1.79 -22.82 -11.40
N VAL A 193 1.83 -22.12 -12.56
CA VAL A 193 1.51 -22.65 -13.90
C VAL A 193 2.73 -22.55 -14.81
#